data_456f67c0763f32a2e32b74194b72f0c9
#
_entry.id   456f67c0763f32a2e32b74194b72f0c9
#
_cell.length_a   1.000
_cell.length_b   1.000
_cell.length_c   1.000
_cell.angle_alpha   90.00
_cell.angle_beta   90.00
_cell.angle_gamma   90.00
#
_symmetry.space_group_name_H-M   'P 1'
#
loop_
_entity.id
_entity.type
_entity.pdbx_description
1 polymer ?
#
loop_
_entity_poly.entity_id
_entity_poly.type
_entity_poly.pdbx_seq_one_letter_code
_entity_poly.pdbx_strand_id
1 'polypeptide(L)'
;MKVIIVGGVAGGATAAARIRRLNEHAEITVFERSGYISYANCGLPYYIGDVITDPEELTLQTPESFFKRFRINMKIHHEVISIHPERKTVSVKNLENGEIFEEKYDKLILSPGAKPTQPRLPGVGIDKLFTLRTVEDTFRIKEYINKNHPKSAVLAGGGFIGLELAENLRELGMDVTIVQRPKQLMNPFDPDMASMIHNEMRKHGIKLVLGYTVEGFKEKDNGVEVLLKDNPSLQADMVVLAIGVTPDTVLAKEAGLELGIKESIVVNDRMETSVPDIYAAGDAVQVKHYVTGNDALISLAGPANKQGRIIADNICGGDSHYLGSQGSSVIKVFDMTAATTGINETNAKKSGLEVDTVILSPMSHAGYYPGGKVMTMKVVFEKETYRLLGAQIIGYEGVDKRIDVLATAIHAGLKATQLKDLDLAYAPPYSSAKDPVNM
;
A
#
# COMPACT_ATOMS: atom_id res chain seq x y z
N MET A 1 25.12 20.92 -5.96
CA MET A 1 24.79 19.52 -5.59
C MET A 1 23.83 18.99 -6.62
N LYS A 2 24.20 17.87 -7.24
CA LYS A 2 23.39 17.18 -8.24
C LYS A 2 22.76 15.94 -7.62
N VAL A 3 21.42 15.87 -7.64
CA VAL A 3 20.65 14.78 -7.07
C VAL A 3 19.91 14.05 -8.19
N ILE A 4 20.12 12.75 -8.29
CA ILE A 4 19.35 11.88 -9.16
C ILE A 4 18.39 11.06 -8.32
N ILE A 5 17.16 10.91 -8.80
CA ILE A 5 16.10 10.14 -8.16
C ILE A 5 15.55 9.13 -9.15
N VAL A 6 15.48 7.87 -8.75
CA VAL A 6 14.90 6.78 -9.52
C VAL A 6 13.49 6.50 -8.99
N GLY A 7 12.48 6.76 -9.82
CA GLY A 7 11.07 6.65 -9.48
C GLY A 7 10.44 7.99 -9.08
N GLY A 8 9.39 8.37 -9.80
CA GLY A 8 8.74 9.69 -9.73
C GLY A 8 7.40 9.72 -8.99
N VAL A 9 7.10 8.73 -8.13
CA VAL A 9 5.82 8.67 -7.40
C VAL A 9 6.02 9.08 -5.92
N ALA A 10 5.40 8.44 -4.96
CA ALA A 10 5.30 8.88 -3.56
C ALA A 10 6.63 9.31 -2.92
N GLY A 11 7.57 8.38 -2.76
CA GLY A 11 8.84 8.66 -2.07
C GLY A 11 9.74 9.62 -2.86
N GLY A 12 9.94 9.33 -4.15
CA GLY A 12 10.83 10.11 -5.01
C GLY A 12 10.32 11.53 -5.28
N ALA A 13 9.05 11.70 -5.64
CA ALA A 13 8.46 13.03 -5.85
C ALA A 13 8.47 13.87 -4.57
N THR A 14 8.20 13.25 -3.41
CA THR A 14 8.27 13.93 -2.11
C THR A 14 9.69 14.36 -1.77
N ALA A 15 10.68 13.48 -1.97
CA ALA A 15 12.09 13.81 -1.76
C ALA A 15 12.52 14.97 -2.67
N ALA A 16 12.21 14.89 -3.96
CA ALA A 16 12.53 15.93 -4.94
C ALA A 16 11.97 17.30 -4.53
N ALA A 17 10.68 17.37 -4.24
CA ALA A 17 10.01 18.60 -3.84
C ALA A 17 10.56 19.15 -2.51
N ARG A 18 10.92 18.28 -1.55
CA ARG A 18 11.48 18.71 -0.26
C ARG A 18 12.91 19.21 -0.41
N ILE A 19 13.77 18.54 -1.18
CA ILE A 19 15.14 18.99 -1.48
C ILE A 19 15.09 20.40 -2.09
N ARG A 20 14.22 20.65 -3.06
CA ARG A 20 14.06 21.98 -3.67
C ARG A 20 13.70 23.06 -2.66
N ARG A 21 12.84 22.76 -1.69
CA ARG A 21 12.48 23.73 -0.64
C ARG A 21 13.63 24.05 0.31
N LEU A 22 14.55 23.09 0.51
CA LEU A 22 15.70 23.24 1.40
C LEU A 22 16.92 23.81 0.68
N ASN A 23 17.05 23.54 -0.62
CA ASN A 23 18.17 24.00 -1.46
C ASN A 23 17.65 24.34 -2.87
N GLU A 24 17.44 25.64 -3.11
CA GLU A 24 16.96 26.13 -4.41
C GLU A 24 17.97 26.00 -5.54
N HIS A 25 19.27 25.83 -5.22
CA HIS A 25 20.35 25.68 -6.18
C HIS A 25 20.68 24.23 -6.52
N ALA A 26 20.02 23.26 -5.88
CA ALA A 26 20.24 21.85 -6.22
C ALA A 26 19.77 21.55 -7.64
N GLU A 27 20.60 20.85 -8.41
CA GLU A 27 20.21 20.27 -9.69
C GLU A 27 19.51 18.93 -9.41
N ILE A 28 18.23 18.82 -9.72
CA ILE A 28 17.41 17.65 -9.39
C ILE A 28 16.82 17.09 -10.66
N THR A 29 17.16 15.81 -10.94
CA THR A 29 16.58 15.06 -12.05
C THR A 29 15.92 13.78 -11.51
N VAL A 30 14.71 13.53 -11.92
CA VAL A 30 13.97 12.31 -11.60
C VAL A 30 13.78 11.50 -12.87
N PHE A 31 14.17 10.24 -12.84
CA PHE A 31 13.93 9.28 -13.91
C PHE A 31 12.75 8.38 -13.54
N GLU A 32 11.72 8.38 -14.37
CA GLU A 32 10.53 7.54 -14.24
C GLU A 32 10.34 6.74 -15.53
N ARG A 33 10.27 5.42 -15.39
CA ARG A 33 10.12 4.52 -16.55
C ARG A 33 8.73 4.52 -17.16
N SER A 34 7.70 4.82 -16.34
CA SER A 34 6.32 4.96 -16.83
C SER A 34 6.08 6.33 -17.47
N GLY A 35 4.89 6.51 -18.05
CA GLY A 35 4.44 7.78 -18.58
C GLY A 35 3.91 8.75 -17.52
N TYR A 36 3.91 8.38 -16.23
CA TYR A 36 3.18 9.11 -15.19
C TYR A 36 4.04 9.33 -13.94
N ILE A 37 3.94 10.53 -13.38
CA ILE A 37 4.58 10.92 -12.12
C ILE A 37 3.54 11.30 -11.09
N SER A 38 3.85 11.14 -9.80
CA SER A 38 3.00 11.65 -8.70
C SER A 38 1.51 11.33 -8.88
N TYR A 39 1.19 10.15 -9.41
CA TYR A 39 -0.18 9.74 -9.69
C TYR A 39 -0.87 9.16 -8.43
N ALA A 40 -2.21 9.17 -8.47
CA ALA A 40 -3.07 8.65 -7.40
C ALA A 40 -3.12 7.12 -7.42
N ASN A 41 -2.05 6.44 -6.95
CA ASN A 41 -1.95 4.98 -6.98
C ASN A 41 -3.15 4.29 -6.28
N CYS A 42 -3.63 4.85 -5.18
CA CYS A 42 -4.82 4.33 -4.48
C CYS A 42 -6.14 4.65 -5.19
N GLY A 43 -6.14 5.51 -6.21
CA GLY A 43 -7.31 5.83 -7.04
C GLY A 43 -7.57 4.83 -8.17
N LEU A 44 -6.57 4.01 -8.51
CA LEU A 44 -6.62 3.12 -9.67
C LEU A 44 -7.82 2.14 -9.67
N PRO A 45 -8.13 1.43 -8.56
CA PRO A 45 -9.32 0.57 -8.51
C PRO A 45 -10.63 1.35 -8.70
N TYR A 46 -10.71 2.56 -8.16
CA TYR A 46 -11.90 3.42 -8.21
C TYR A 46 -12.13 4.01 -9.61
N TYR A 47 -11.06 4.24 -10.39
CA TYR A 47 -11.19 4.59 -11.80
C TYR A 47 -11.71 3.41 -12.64
N ILE A 48 -11.26 2.20 -12.37
CA ILE A 48 -11.77 0.99 -13.02
C ILE A 48 -13.28 0.87 -12.79
N GLY A 49 -13.76 1.17 -11.58
CA GLY A 49 -15.16 1.09 -11.16
C GLY A 49 -16.05 2.30 -11.49
N ASP A 50 -15.56 3.28 -12.25
CA ASP A 50 -16.29 4.52 -12.58
C ASP A 50 -16.66 5.41 -11.38
N VAL A 51 -15.98 5.24 -10.23
CA VAL A 51 -16.08 6.16 -9.09
C VAL A 51 -15.28 7.43 -9.38
N ILE A 52 -14.08 7.27 -9.95
CA ILE A 52 -13.30 8.34 -10.56
C ILE A 52 -13.54 8.21 -12.07
N THR A 53 -14.06 9.23 -12.71
CA THR A 53 -14.45 9.17 -14.13
C THR A 53 -13.49 9.91 -15.07
N ASP A 54 -12.78 10.90 -14.55
CA ASP A 54 -11.79 11.66 -15.31
C ASP A 54 -10.39 11.05 -15.13
N PRO A 55 -9.73 10.56 -16.19
CA PRO A 55 -8.38 10.04 -16.11
C PRO A 55 -7.34 11.09 -15.66
N GLU A 56 -7.61 12.39 -15.86
CA GLU A 56 -6.73 13.45 -15.40
C GLU A 56 -6.67 13.55 -13.87
N GLU A 57 -7.73 13.15 -13.16
CA GLU A 57 -7.75 13.08 -11.70
C GLU A 57 -6.81 12.02 -11.13
N LEU A 58 -6.40 11.03 -11.92
CA LEU A 58 -5.37 10.07 -11.52
C LEU A 58 -3.96 10.69 -11.57
N THR A 59 -3.74 11.67 -12.44
CA THR A 59 -2.43 12.27 -12.68
C THR A 59 -2.32 13.62 -11.98
N LEU A 60 -1.97 13.59 -10.69
CA LEU A 60 -1.91 14.78 -9.84
C LEU A 60 -0.93 15.86 -10.33
N GLN A 61 0.11 15.47 -11.05
CA GLN A 61 1.12 16.35 -11.62
C GLN A 61 1.60 15.82 -12.97
N THR A 62 1.88 16.73 -13.90
CA THR A 62 2.64 16.43 -15.12
C THR A 62 4.10 16.87 -14.96
N PRO A 63 5.05 16.39 -15.79
CA PRO A 63 6.41 16.88 -15.81
C PRO A 63 6.50 18.41 -15.92
N GLU A 64 5.68 19.03 -16.77
CA GLU A 64 5.62 20.48 -16.99
C GLU A 64 5.12 21.21 -15.73
N SER A 65 4.03 20.73 -15.12
CA SER A 65 3.47 21.34 -13.92
C SER A 65 4.45 21.22 -12.74
N PHE A 66 5.15 20.09 -12.64
CA PHE A 66 6.15 19.86 -11.61
C PHE A 66 7.38 20.76 -11.81
N PHE A 67 7.85 20.90 -13.07
CA PHE A 67 8.93 21.82 -13.42
C PHE A 67 8.55 23.27 -13.13
N LYS A 68 7.37 23.70 -13.55
CA LYS A 68 6.85 25.07 -13.30
C LYS A 68 6.82 25.40 -11.80
N ARG A 69 6.41 24.45 -10.98
CA ARG A 69 6.27 24.64 -9.53
C ARG A 69 7.57 24.52 -8.76
N PHE A 70 8.44 23.57 -9.15
CA PHE A 70 9.61 23.20 -8.34
C PHE A 70 10.93 23.31 -9.09
N ARG A 71 10.94 23.59 -10.39
CA ARG A 71 12.15 23.57 -11.26
C ARG A 71 12.92 22.24 -11.14
N ILE A 72 12.21 21.14 -11.18
CA ILE A 72 12.72 19.76 -11.14
C ILE A 72 12.47 19.11 -12.49
N ASN A 73 13.50 18.50 -13.07
CA ASN A 73 13.38 17.76 -14.32
C ASN A 73 12.82 16.37 -14.05
N MET A 74 11.56 16.16 -14.43
CA MET A 74 10.90 14.85 -14.37
C MET A 74 10.97 14.21 -15.76
N LYS A 75 11.86 13.25 -15.95
CA LYS A 75 12.04 12.52 -17.22
C LYS A 75 11.24 11.23 -17.17
N ILE A 76 10.03 11.25 -17.74
CA ILE A 76 9.19 10.07 -17.98
C ILE A 76 9.74 9.26 -19.15
N HIS A 77 9.34 7.99 -19.26
CA HIS A 77 9.84 7.03 -20.25
C HIS A 77 11.39 6.90 -20.24
N HIS A 78 11.99 7.12 -19.08
CA HIS A 78 13.42 6.97 -18.88
C HIS A 78 13.69 5.97 -17.74
N GLU A 79 14.30 4.85 -18.09
CA GLU A 79 14.62 3.79 -17.14
C GLU A 79 16.10 3.83 -16.77
N VAL A 80 16.39 3.94 -15.48
CA VAL A 80 17.74 3.68 -14.97
C VAL A 80 17.98 2.18 -15.03
N ILE A 81 18.96 1.77 -15.85
CA ILE A 81 19.26 0.36 -16.12
C ILE A 81 20.48 -0.16 -15.38
N SER A 82 21.34 0.72 -14.88
CA SER A 82 22.46 0.34 -13.99
C SER A 82 22.93 1.51 -13.13
N ILE A 83 23.56 1.18 -12.01
CA ILE A 83 24.19 2.14 -11.08
C ILE A 83 25.67 1.77 -10.96
N HIS A 84 26.53 2.76 -11.04
CA HIS A 84 27.99 2.63 -10.91
C HIS A 84 28.49 3.45 -9.71
N PRO A 85 28.44 2.90 -8.49
CA PRO A 85 28.75 3.64 -7.26
C PRO A 85 30.13 4.26 -7.26
N GLU A 86 31.14 3.52 -7.75
CA GLU A 86 32.54 3.93 -7.78
C GLU A 86 32.77 5.19 -8.63
N ARG A 87 31.99 5.36 -9.69
CA ARG A 87 32.07 6.51 -10.60
C ARG A 87 31.00 7.58 -10.28
N LYS A 88 30.07 7.28 -9.35
CA LYS A 88 28.88 8.08 -9.07
C LYS A 88 28.10 8.42 -10.35
N THR A 89 27.83 7.40 -11.17
CA THR A 89 27.00 7.53 -12.38
C THR A 89 25.87 6.51 -12.39
N VAL A 90 24.81 6.84 -13.12
CA VAL A 90 23.76 5.91 -13.52
C VAL A 90 23.70 5.82 -15.03
N SER A 91 23.45 4.63 -15.58
CA SER A 91 23.12 4.48 -17.00
C SER A 91 21.61 4.53 -17.15
N VAL A 92 21.16 5.37 -18.06
CA VAL A 92 19.74 5.63 -18.30
C VAL A 92 19.39 5.28 -19.74
N LYS A 93 18.30 4.55 -19.92
CA LYS A 93 17.73 4.23 -21.23
C LYS A 93 16.48 5.07 -21.47
N ASN A 94 16.46 5.83 -22.54
CA ASN A 94 15.24 6.43 -23.06
C ASN A 94 14.40 5.33 -23.74
N LEU A 95 13.21 5.05 -23.23
CA LEU A 95 12.35 3.96 -23.72
C LEU A 95 11.63 4.30 -25.03
N GLU A 96 11.59 5.58 -25.43
CA GLU A 96 10.93 6.00 -26.67
C GLU A 96 11.85 5.79 -27.89
N ASN A 97 13.14 6.10 -27.76
CA ASN A 97 14.08 6.02 -28.88
C ASN A 97 15.19 4.97 -28.70
N GLY A 98 15.28 4.36 -27.51
CA GLY A 98 16.28 3.33 -27.20
C GLY A 98 17.67 3.86 -26.86
N GLU A 99 17.89 5.19 -26.85
CA GLU A 99 19.16 5.80 -26.50
C GLU A 99 19.58 5.48 -25.06
N ILE A 100 20.87 5.17 -24.87
CA ILE A 100 21.47 4.94 -23.56
C ILE A 100 22.51 6.01 -23.32
N PHE A 101 22.45 6.66 -22.16
CA PHE A 101 23.43 7.67 -21.74
C PHE A 101 23.79 7.53 -20.26
N GLU A 102 24.91 8.08 -19.85
CA GLU A 102 25.32 8.14 -18.45
C GLU A 102 25.01 9.52 -17.83
N GLU A 103 24.57 9.51 -16.57
CA GLU A 103 24.31 10.72 -15.80
C GLU A 103 25.05 10.64 -14.46
N LYS A 104 25.79 11.72 -14.10
CA LYS A 104 26.53 11.82 -12.83
C LYS A 104 25.63 12.31 -11.70
N TYR A 105 25.91 11.88 -10.46
CA TYR A 105 25.25 12.37 -9.26
C TYR A 105 26.24 12.67 -8.13
N ASP A 106 25.87 13.61 -7.27
CA ASP A 106 26.46 13.77 -5.93
C ASP A 106 25.70 12.89 -4.93
N LYS A 107 24.36 12.82 -5.05
CA LYS A 107 23.47 12.01 -4.25
C LYS A 107 22.47 11.26 -5.14
N LEU A 108 22.22 10.01 -4.82
CA LEU A 108 21.26 9.14 -5.52
C LEU A 108 20.15 8.69 -4.56
N ILE A 109 18.89 8.78 -5.00
CA ILE A 109 17.74 8.29 -4.25
C ILE A 109 17.06 7.19 -5.06
N LEU A 110 16.93 6.01 -4.47
CA LEU A 110 16.23 4.88 -5.05
C LEU A 110 14.81 4.80 -4.47
N SER A 111 13.80 5.03 -5.31
CA SER A 111 12.39 4.87 -4.99
C SER A 111 11.65 4.11 -6.08
N PRO A 112 12.18 2.93 -6.51
CA PRO A 112 11.65 2.17 -7.64
C PRO A 112 10.32 1.50 -7.33
N GLY A 113 9.90 1.51 -6.07
CA GLY A 113 8.67 0.90 -5.59
C GLY A 113 8.72 -0.62 -5.59
N ALA A 114 7.57 -1.22 -5.89
CA ALA A 114 7.40 -2.66 -5.98
C ALA A 114 6.63 -3.03 -7.24
N LYS A 115 6.78 -4.26 -7.69
CA LYS A 115 6.06 -4.83 -8.84
C LYS A 115 5.05 -5.88 -8.38
N PRO A 116 3.97 -6.10 -9.11
CA PRO A 116 3.04 -7.20 -8.81
C PRO A 116 3.78 -8.52 -8.73
N THR A 117 3.50 -9.29 -7.70
CA THR A 117 4.04 -10.63 -7.59
C THR A 117 3.46 -11.50 -8.70
N GLN A 118 4.31 -12.00 -9.58
CA GLN A 118 3.92 -12.94 -10.62
C GLN A 118 4.28 -14.36 -10.17
N PRO A 119 3.30 -15.24 -9.96
CA PRO A 119 3.59 -16.60 -9.61
C PRO A 119 4.14 -17.35 -10.82
N ARG A 120 5.04 -18.30 -10.60
CA ARG A 120 5.54 -19.21 -11.66
C ARG A 120 4.50 -20.30 -11.90
N LEU A 121 3.36 -19.94 -12.48
CA LEU A 121 2.25 -20.85 -12.76
C LEU A 121 1.99 -20.94 -14.26
N PRO A 122 1.51 -22.09 -14.76
CA PRO A 122 1.08 -22.21 -16.15
C PRO A 122 -0.01 -21.18 -16.47
N GLY A 123 0.08 -20.55 -17.64
CA GLY A 123 -0.94 -19.64 -18.14
C GLY A 123 -0.86 -18.19 -17.63
N VAL A 124 0.20 -17.78 -16.94
CA VAL A 124 0.41 -16.38 -16.48
C VAL A 124 0.67 -15.41 -17.66
N GLY A 125 0.49 -15.70 -18.86
CA GLY A 125 0.66 -14.79 -20.01
C GLY A 125 -0.61 -14.66 -20.86
N ILE A 126 -1.75 -15.10 -20.35
CA ILE A 126 -3.03 -15.01 -21.05
C ILE A 126 -3.51 -13.56 -21.10
N ASP A 127 -4.00 -13.09 -22.25
CA ASP A 127 -4.42 -11.70 -22.46
C ASP A 127 -5.55 -11.23 -21.53
N LYS A 128 -6.38 -12.16 -21.05
CA LYS A 128 -7.48 -11.92 -20.11
C LYS A 128 -7.07 -11.96 -18.64
N LEU A 129 -5.76 -12.09 -18.37
CA LEU A 129 -5.18 -12.12 -17.03
C LEU A 129 -4.39 -10.82 -16.77
N PHE A 130 -4.79 -10.09 -15.75
CA PHE A 130 -4.31 -8.76 -15.45
C PHE A 130 -3.60 -8.71 -14.10
N THR A 131 -2.76 -7.71 -13.95
CA THR A 131 -2.27 -7.19 -12.67
C THR A 131 -2.67 -5.73 -12.57
N LEU A 132 -2.69 -5.18 -11.35
CA LEU A 132 -2.97 -3.76 -11.13
C LEU A 132 -1.88 -3.14 -10.27
N ARG A 133 -1.11 -2.21 -10.85
CA ARG A 133 -0.07 -1.46 -10.14
C ARG A 133 0.15 -0.06 -10.69
N THR A 134 0.01 0.14 -11.99
CA THR A 134 0.31 1.40 -12.68
C THR A 134 -0.94 1.99 -13.35
N VAL A 135 -0.81 3.22 -13.82
CA VAL A 135 -1.86 3.88 -14.61
C VAL A 135 -2.11 3.11 -15.91
N GLU A 136 -1.04 2.61 -16.53
CA GLU A 136 -1.12 1.81 -17.76
C GLU A 136 -1.88 0.49 -17.53
N ASP A 137 -1.62 -0.20 -16.40
CA ASP A 137 -2.39 -1.40 -16.01
C ASP A 137 -3.89 -1.07 -15.90
N THR A 138 -4.19 0.07 -15.27
CA THR A 138 -5.56 0.55 -15.05
C THR A 138 -6.28 0.80 -16.36
N PHE A 139 -5.66 1.51 -17.29
CA PHE A 139 -6.23 1.79 -18.60
C PHE A 139 -6.43 0.52 -19.41
N ARG A 140 -5.49 -0.43 -19.37
CA ARG A 140 -5.61 -1.72 -20.02
C ARG A 140 -6.80 -2.52 -19.47
N ILE A 141 -7.00 -2.55 -18.16
CA ILE A 141 -8.16 -3.22 -17.54
C ILE A 141 -9.45 -2.51 -17.94
N LYS A 142 -9.48 -1.18 -17.86
CA LYS A 142 -10.67 -0.38 -18.22
C LYS A 142 -11.04 -0.52 -19.68
N GLU A 143 -10.07 -0.48 -20.58
CA GLU A 143 -10.28 -0.71 -22.01
C GLU A 143 -10.86 -2.11 -22.28
N TYR A 144 -10.29 -3.13 -21.62
CA TYR A 144 -10.80 -4.50 -21.74
C TYR A 144 -12.26 -4.60 -21.28
N ILE A 145 -12.62 -4.00 -20.16
CA ILE A 145 -14.00 -3.98 -19.64
C ILE A 145 -14.94 -3.30 -20.64
N ASN A 146 -14.57 -2.13 -21.12
CA ASN A 146 -15.38 -1.34 -22.04
C ASN A 146 -15.58 -2.02 -23.40
N LYS A 147 -14.57 -2.73 -23.89
CA LYS A 147 -14.62 -3.40 -25.20
C LYS A 147 -15.34 -4.75 -25.15
N ASN A 148 -15.11 -5.53 -24.11
CA ASN A 148 -15.53 -6.93 -24.06
C ASN A 148 -16.75 -7.16 -23.17
N HIS A 149 -17.15 -6.19 -22.35
CA HIS A 149 -18.30 -6.26 -21.43
C HIS A 149 -18.33 -7.56 -20.59
N PRO A 150 -17.23 -7.91 -19.89
CA PRO A 150 -17.15 -9.13 -19.10
C PRO A 150 -18.27 -9.17 -18.07
N LYS A 151 -18.82 -10.38 -17.84
CA LYS A 151 -19.90 -10.61 -16.87
C LYS A 151 -19.39 -11.18 -15.58
N SER A 152 -18.18 -11.75 -15.60
CA SER A 152 -17.59 -12.41 -14.45
C SER A 152 -16.09 -12.14 -14.33
N ALA A 153 -15.62 -12.04 -13.07
CA ALA A 153 -14.21 -11.85 -12.76
C ALA A 153 -13.78 -12.76 -11.60
N VAL A 154 -12.58 -13.29 -11.69
CA VAL A 154 -11.90 -13.96 -10.59
C VAL A 154 -10.73 -13.08 -10.14
N LEU A 155 -10.69 -12.75 -8.85
CA LEU A 155 -9.59 -12.06 -8.21
C LEU A 155 -8.76 -13.08 -7.42
N ALA A 156 -7.52 -13.29 -7.82
CA ALA A 156 -6.59 -14.12 -7.07
C ALA A 156 -5.86 -13.25 -6.05
N GLY A 157 -6.30 -13.31 -4.79
CA GLY A 157 -5.77 -12.53 -3.68
C GLY A 157 -6.82 -11.65 -2.99
N GLY A 158 -6.86 -11.71 -1.66
CA GLY A 158 -7.84 -11.03 -0.80
C GLY A 158 -7.19 -9.99 0.13
N GLY A 159 -6.20 -9.24 -0.38
CA GLY A 159 -5.65 -8.04 0.26
C GLY A 159 -6.36 -6.77 -0.16
N PHE A 160 -5.77 -5.59 0.14
CA PHE A 160 -6.35 -4.27 -0.16
C PHE A 160 -6.79 -4.14 -1.63
N ILE A 161 -5.89 -4.32 -2.57
CA ILE A 161 -6.18 -4.20 -4.01
C ILE A 161 -7.28 -5.18 -4.44
N GLY A 162 -7.25 -6.43 -3.92
CA GLY A 162 -8.24 -7.44 -4.25
C GLY A 162 -9.64 -7.07 -3.78
N LEU A 163 -9.79 -6.49 -2.58
CA LEU A 163 -11.09 -6.07 -2.04
C LEU A 163 -11.62 -4.84 -2.76
N GLU A 164 -10.77 -3.82 -2.97
CA GLU A 164 -11.15 -2.60 -3.69
C GLU A 164 -11.59 -2.90 -5.13
N LEU A 165 -10.85 -3.77 -5.84
CA LEU A 165 -11.27 -4.22 -7.16
C LEU A 165 -12.55 -5.04 -7.13
N ALA A 166 -12.72 -5.93 -6.14
CA ALA A 166 -13.93 -6.74 -6.03
C ALA A 166 -15.17 -5.87 -5.86
N GLU A 167 -15.11 -4.86 -5.00
CA GLU A 167 -16.17 -3.86 -4.85
C GLU A 167 -16.46 -3.16 -6.18
N ASN A 168 -15.45 -2.57 -6.79
CA ASN A 168 -15.61 -1.78 -8.00
C ASN A 168 -16.11 -2.61 -9.20
N LEU A 169 -15.62 -3.83 -9.40
CA LEU A 169 -16.13 -4.72 -10.45
C LEU A 169 -17.56 -5.20 -10.17
N ARG A 170 -17.92 -5.41 -8.91
CA ARG A 170 -19.28 -5.77 -8.51
C ARG A 170 -20.26 -4.65 -8.77
N GLU A 171 -19.89 -3.41 -8.45
CA GLU A 171 -20.70 -2.21 -8.73
C GLU A 171 -20.90 -2.00 -10.25
N LEU A 172 -19.96 -2.41 -11.09
CA LEU A 172 -20.14 -2.48 -12.55
C LEU A 172 -21.06 -3.63 -13.01
N GLY A 173 -21.62 -4.43 -12.09
CA GLY A 173 -22.58 -5.49 -12.37
C GLY A 173 -21.97 -6.86 -12.68
N MET A 174 -20.67 -7.06 -12.45
CA MET A 174 -20.02 -8.36 -12.66
C MET A 174 -20.29 -9.34 -11.51
N ASP A 175 -20.29 -10.64 -11.81
CA ASP A 175 -20.20 -11.70 -10.84
C ASP A 175 -18.74 -11.89 -10.42
N VAL A 176 -18.43 -11.53 -9.18
CA VAL A 176 -17.04 -11.51 -8.69
C VAL A 176 -16.77 -12.65 -7.72
N THR A 177 -15.67 -13.37 -7.93
CA THR A 177 -15.16 -14.41 -7.03
C THR A 177 -13.75 -14.03 -6.56
N ILE A 178 -13.50 -14.03 -5.25
CA ILE A 178 -12.17 -13.90 -4.67
C ILE A 178 -11.65 -15.27 -4.30
N VAL A 179 -10.49 -15.66 -4.84
CA VAL A 179 -9.75 -16.85 -4.42
C VAL A 179 -8.59 -16.42 -3.54
N GLN A 180 -8.50 -17.01 -2.35
CA GLN A 180 -7.47 -16.66 -1.37
C GLN A 180 -6.85 -17.91 -0.75
N ARG A 181 -5.52 -18.03 -0.78
CA ARG A 181 -4.79 -19.16 -0.19
C ARG A 181 -4.96 -19.26 1.35
N PRO A 182 -4.80 -18.19 2.13
CA PRO A 182 -5.24 -18.19 3.52
C PRO A 182 -6.75 -18.42 3.65
N LYS A 183 -7.17 -18.90 4.82
CA LYS A 183 -8.59 -19.09 5.15
C LYS A 183 -9.33 -17.78 5.47
N GLN A 184 -8.69 -16.64 5.29
CA GLN A 184 -9.28 -15.32 5.52
C GLN A 184 -8.80 -14.30 4.49
N LEU A 185 -9.61 -13.25 4.29
CA LEU A 185 -9.23 -12.01 3.65
C LEU A 185 -8.45 -11.12 4.63
N MET A 186 -7.74 -10.12 4.12
CA MET A 186 -7.13 -9.06 4.92
C MET A 186 -6.27 -9.58 6.09
N ASN A 187 -5.13 -10.18 5.79
CA ASN A 187 -4.18 -10.70 6.78
C ASN A 187 -3.75 -9.71 7.91
N PRO A 188 -3.80 -8.37 7.74
CA PRO A 188 -3.57 -7.46 8.85
C PRO A 188 -4.58 -7.54 9.98
N PHE A 189 -5.75 -8.14 9.76
CA PHE A 189 -6.77 -8.36 10.78
C PHE A 189 -6.67 -9.75 11.42
N ASP A 190 -7.10 -9.86 12.66
CA ASP A 190 -7.30 -11.16 13.29
C ASP A 190 -8.52 -11.88 12.69
N PRO A 191 -8.62 -13.23 12.79
CA PRO A 191 -9.71 -13.98 12.15
C PRO A 191 -11.11 -13.60 12.60
N ASP A 192 -11.29 -13.25 13.87
CA ASP A 192 -12.56 -12.77 14.45
C ASP A 192 -13.00 -11.45 13.80
N MET A 193 -12.09 -10.51 13.64
CA MET A 193 -12.32 -9.23 12.96
C MET A 193 -12.52 -9.42 11.45
N ALA A 194 -11.66 -10.20 10.79
CA ALA A 194 -11.77 -10.48 9.35
C ALA A 194 -13.11 -11.14 8.97
N SER A 195 -13.75 -11.88 9.88
CA SER A 195 -15.06 -12.51 9.66
C SER A 195 -16.17 -11.52 9.31
N MET A 196 -16.10 -10.30 9.85
CA MET A 196 -17.04 -9.22 9.54
C MET A 196 -16.86 -8.71 8.11
N ILE A 197 -15.60 -8.60 7.65
CA ILE A 197 -15.27 -8.28 6.26
C ILE A 197 -15.81 -9.36 5.32
N HIS A 198 -15.64 -10.65 5.66
CA HIS A 198 -16.20 -11.75 4.86
C HIS A 198 -17.73 -11.65 4.75
N ASN A 199 -18.41 -11.32 5.83
CA ASN A 199 -19.88 -11.20 5.84
C ASN A 199 -20.33 -10.02 4.96
N GLU A 200 -19.67 -8.87 5.03
CA GLU A 200 -20.02 -7.72 4.19
C GLU A 200 -19.79 -8.02 2.69
N MET A 201 -18.67 -8.65 2.34
CA MET A 201 -18.39 -9.08 0.97
C MET A 201 -19.49 -10.04 0.44
N ARG A 202 -19.88 -11.05 1.23
CA ARG A 202 -20.96 -12.00 0.85
C ARG A 202 -22.32 -11.33 0.72
N LYS A 203 -22.65 -10.40 1.61
CA LYS A 203 -23.89 -9.62 1.58
C LYS A 203 -24.04 -8.86 0.25
N HIS A 204 -22.93 -8.38 -0.31
CA HIS A 204 -22.89 -7.71 -1.61
C HIS A 204 -22.69 -8.67 -2.79
N GLY A 205 -22.81 -9.99 -2.58
CA GLY A 205 -22.79 -10.99 -3.63
C GLY A 205 -21.40 -11.41 -4.11
N ILE A 206 -20.34 -11.07 -3.38
CA ILE A 206 -18.99 -11.56 -3.68
C ILE A 206 -18.86 -13.01 -3.23
N LYS A 207 -18.43 -13.88 -4.13
CA LYS A 207 -18.13 -15.27 -3.82
C LYS A 207 -16.73 -15.39 -3.23
N LEU A 208 -16.61 -15.99 -2.05
CA LEU A 208 -15.32 -16.18 -1.36
C LEU A 208 -14.91 -17.64 -1.40
N VAL A 209 -13.78 -17.93 -2.03
CA VAL A 209 -13.11 -19.23 -2.12
C VAL A 209 -11.82 -19.16 -1.30
N LEU A 210 -11.96 -19.39 0.01
CA LEU A 210 -10.90 -19.20 1.00
C LEU A 210 -10.24 -20.53 1.38
N GLY A 211 -8.92 -20.53 1.56
CA GLY A 211 -8.13 -21.74 1.86
C GLY A 211 -7.73 -22.53 0.63
N TYR A 212 -7.87 -21.95 -0.57
CA TYR A 212 -7.60 -22.62 -1.84
C TYR A 212 -6.39 -22.01 -2.56
N THR A 213 -5.57 -22.87 -3.14
CA THR A 213 -4.38 -22.47 -3.90
C THR A 213 -4.65 -22.54 -5.39
N VAL A 214 -4.37 -21.45 -6.09
CA VAL A 214 -4.38 -21.41 -7.56
C VAL A 214 -3.13 -22.14 -8.06
N GLU A 215 -3.29 -23.08 -9.01
CA GLU A 215 -2.19 -23.85 -9.62
C GLU A 215 -1.93 -23.48 -11.08
N GLY A 216 -2.78 -22.69 -11.70
CA GLY A 216 -2.60 -22.26 -13.07
C GLY A 216 -3.85 -21.63 -13.69
N PHE A 217 -3.69 -21.25 -14.94
CA PHE A 217 -4.72 -20.64 -15.75
C PHE A 217 -4.73 -21.32 -17.13
N LYS A 218 -5.91 -21.50 -17.70
CA LYS A 218 -6.06 -21.98 -19.08
C LYS A 218 -6.98 -21.03 -19.84
N GLU A 219 -6.55 -20.61 -20.99
CA GLU A 219 -7.42 -19.85 -21.88
C GLU A 219 -8.53 -20.76 -22.42
N LYS A 220 -9.74 -20.18 -22.50
CA LYS A 220 -10.93 -20.78 -23.09
C LYS A 220 -11.52 -19.79 -24.09
N ASP A 221 -12.29 -20.28 -25.04
CA ASP A 221 -12.92 -19.46 -26.07
C ASP A 221 -13.65 -18.25 -25.49
N ASN A 222 -14.37 -18.44 -24.38
CA ASN A 222 -15.17 -17.42 -23.71
C ASN A 222 -14.62 -16.99 -22.33
N GLY A 223 -13.30 -17.08 -22.08
CA GLY A 223 -12.79 -16.63 -20.77
C GLY A 223 -11.51 -17.34 -20.32
N VAL A 224 -11.37 -17.47 -19.03
CA VAL A 224 -10.22 -18.11 -18.37
C VAL A 224 -10.72 -19.17 -17.38
N GLU A 225 -10.15 -20.35 -17.45
CA GLU A 225 -10.30 -21.38 -16.43
C GLU A 225 -9.19 -21.22 -15.38
N VAL A 226 -9.56 -20.97 -14.14
CA VAL A 226 -8.66 -20.87 -12.99
C VAL A 226 -8.58 -22.25 -12.32
N LEU A 227 -7.42 -22.87 -12.36
CA LEU A 227 -7.17 -24.19 -11.79
C LEU A 227 -6.88 -24.07 -10.30
N LEU A 228 -7.62 -24.81 -9.49
CA LEU A 228 -7.44 -24.86 -8.04
C LEU A 228 -6.87 -26.23 -7.64
N LYS A 229 -5.98 -26.21 -6.65
CA LYS A 229 -5.38 -27.44 -6.11
C LYS A 229 -6.47 -28.32 -5.46
N ASP A 230 -6.56 -29.57 -5.90
CA ASP A 230 -7.46 -30.59 -5.35
C ASP A 230 -8.95 -30.18 -5.32
N ASN A 231 -9.36 -29.26 -6.21
CA ASN A 231 -10.72 -28.70 -6.23
C ASN A 231 -11.18 -28.43 -7.68
N PRO A 232 -12.51 -28.32 -7.90
CA PRO A 232 -13.03 -27.91 -9.19
C PRO A 232 -12.50 -26.55 -9.62
N SER A 233 -12.22 -26.40 -10.91
CA SER A 233 -11.79 -25.13 -11.50
C SER A 233 -12.91 -24.10 -11.49
N LEU A 234 -12.54 -22.83 -11.57
CA LEU A 234 -13.46 -21.70 -11.72
C LEU A 234 -13.38 -21.18 -13.16
N GLN A 235 -14.50 -20.69 -13.66
CA GLN A 235 -14.58 -20.04 -14.98
C GLN A 235 -14.87 -18.57 -14.77
N ALA A 236 -14.21 -17.70 -15.54
CA ALA A 236 -14.48 -16.26 -15.55
C ALA A 236 -14.09 -15.64 -16.90
N ASP A 237 -14.70 -14.51 -17.23
CA ASP A 237 -14.38 -13.76 -18.44
C ASP A 237 -13.01 -13.06 -18.33
N MET A 238 -12.62 -12.70 -17.11
CA MET A 238 -11.32 -12.10 -16.80
C MET A 238 -10.79 -12.51 -15.43
N VAL A 239 -9.48 -12.41 -15.26
CA VAL A 239 -8.81 -12.68 -13.99
C VAL A 239 -7.88 -11.53 -13.63
N VAL A 240 -7.84 -11.14 -12.35
CA VAL A 240 -6.85 -10.19 -11.86
C VAL A 240 -6.02 -10.84 -10.75
N LEU A 241 -4.70 -10.78 -10.89
CA LEU A 241 -3.75 -11.23 -9.88
C LEU A 241 -3.49 -10.12 -8.88
N ALA A 242 -4.00 -10.29 -7.66
CA ALA A 242 -3.83 -9.38 -6.53
C ALA A 242 -3.12 -10.07 -5.34
N ILE A 243 -2.17 -10.98 -5.63
CA ILE A 243 -1.49 -11.84 -4.64
C ILE A 243 -0.37 -11.13 -3.85
N GLY A 244 -0.25 -9.82 -4.00
CA GLY A 244 0.71 -8.96 -3.33
C GLY A 244 1.77 -8.40 -4.27
N VAL A 245 2.75 -7.73 -3.68
CA VAL A 245 3.83 -7.05 -4.39
C VAL A 245 5.20 -7.55 -3.91
N THR A 246 6.19 -7.44 -4.79
CA THR A 246 7.59 -7.75 -4.51
C THR A 246 8.41 -6.48 -4.71
N PRO A 247 9.31 -6.11 -3.78
CA PRO A 247 10.22 -4.99 -3.95
C PRO A 247 10.94 -5.03 -5.30
N ASP A 248 11.01 -3.91 -5.99
CA ASP A 248 11.75 -3.82 -7.26
C ASP A 248 13.18 -3.38 -7.02
N THR A 249 14.06 -4.35 -6.76
CA THR A 249 15.40 -4.13 -6.24
C THR A 249 16.53 -4.65 -7.14
N VAL A 250 16.21 -4.93 -8.41
CA VAL A 250 17.20 -5.42 -9.37
C VAL A 250 18.40 -4.46 -9.48
N LEU A 251 18.14 -3.17 -9.63
CA LEU A 251 19.18 -2.13 -9.66
C LEU A 251 20.05 -2.12 -8.40
N ALA A 252 19.44 -2.21 -7.24
CA ALA A 252 20.15 -2.22 -5.96
C ALA A 252 21.03 -3.46 -5.82
N LYS A 253 20.51 -4.62 -6.21
CA LYS A 253 21.23 -5.90 -6.19
C LYS A 253 22.47 -5.88 -7.10
N GLU A 254 22.30 -5.41 -8.33
CA GLU A 254 23.37 -5.33 -9.32
C GLU A 254 24.44 -4.30 -8.95
N ALA A 255 24.04 -3.24 -8.24
CA ALA A 255 24.96 -2.24 -7.70
C ALA A 255 25.65 -2.66 -6.39
N GLY A 256 25.38 -3.88 -5.89
CA GLY A 256 26.01 -4.42 -4.68
C GLY A 256 25.48 -3.84 -3.37
N LEU A 257 24.28 -3.25 -3.34
CA LEU A 257 23.65 -2.78 -2.12
C LEU A 257 23.21 -3.97 -1.26
N GLU A 258 23.25 -3.82 0.05
CA GLU A 258 22.76 -4.81 0.99
C GLU A 258 21.25 -4.98 0.86
N LEU A 259 20.80 -6.26 0.77
CA LEU A 259 19.40 -6.62 0.68
C LEU A 259 18.99 -7.46 1.90
N GLY A 260 17.80 -7.23 2.39
CA GLY A 260 17.21 -7.89 3.55
C GLY A 260 16.02 -8.79 3.20
N ILE A 261 14.97 -8.71 4.02
CA ILE A 261 13.78 -9.55 3.87
C ILE A 261 13.16 -9.40 2.47
N LYS A 262 12.85 -10.53 1.82
CA LYS A 262 12.29 -10.57 0.45
C LYS A 262 13.08 -9.71 -0.57
N GLU A 263 14.40 -9.68 -0.42
CA GLU A 263 15.30 -8.90 -1.28
C GLU A 263 15.04 -7.37 -1.25
N SER A 264 14.42 -6.83 -0.20
CA SER A 264 14.26 -5.38 -0.02
C SER A 264 15.58 -4.70 0.31
N ILE A 265 15.71 -3.43 -0.04
CA ILE A 265 16.93 -2.64 0.23
C ILE A 265 17.01 -2.38 1.74
N VAL A 266 18.16 -2.72 2.34
CA VAL A 266 18.47 -2.38 3.73
C VAL A 266 18.84 -0.91 3.82
N VAL A 267 18.23 -0.19 4.74
CA VAL A 267 18.53 1.22 5.04
C VAL A 267 18.65 1.40 6.55
N ASN A 268 19.45 2.38 6.95
CA ASN A 268 19.49 2.83 8.35
C ASN A 268 18.30 3.78 8.64
N ASP A 269 18.22 4.30 9.86
CA ASP A 269 17.16 5.23 10.28
C ASP A 269 17.24 6.61 9.60
N ARG A 270 18.37 6.94 8.97
CA ARG A 270 18.54 8.11 8.11
C ARG A 270 18.15 7.85 6.65
N MET A 271 17.66 6.64 6.35
CA MET A 271 17.35 6.13 5.01
C MET A 271 18.57 5.99 4.08
N GLU A 272 19.78 5.89 4.62
CA GLU A 272 21.01 5.62 3.89
C GLU A 272 21.14 4.11 3.64
N THR A 273 21.58 3.74 2.45
CA THR A 273 21.88 2.34 2.09
C THR A 273 23.29 1.95 2.58
N SER A 274 23.69 0.71 2.31
CA SER A 274 25.04 0.22 2.59
C SER A 274 26.14 0.91 1.77
N VAL A 275 25.76 1.67 0.74
CA VAL A 275 26.69 2.38 -0.15
C VAL A 275 26.56 3.90 0.09
N PRO A 276 27.69 4.60 0.36
CA PRO A 276 27.69 6.03 0.62
C PRO A 276 27.03 6.84 -0.51
N ASP A 277 26.32 7.91 -0.14
CA ASP A 277 25.62 8.82 -1.04
C ASP A 277 24.45 8.22 -1.80
N ILE A 278 24.05 6.98 -1.47
CA ILE A 278 22.85 6.31 -2.01
C ILE A 278 21.83 6.12 -0.89
N TYR A 279 20.63 6.62 -1.11
CA TYR A 279 19.48 6.54 -0.22
C TYR A 279 18.38 5.73 -0.87
N ALA A 280 17.47 5.17 -0.08
CA ALA A 280 16.31 4.47 -0.64
C ALA A 280 15.03 4.71 0.19
N ALA A 281 13.86 4.70 -0.50
CA ALA A 281 12.56 4.93 0.10
C ALA A 281 11.43 4.16 -0.60
N GLY A 282 10.30 4.06 0.07
CA GLY A 282 9.05 3.48 -0.44
C GLY A 282 8.98 1.96 -0.36
N ASP A 283 8.23 1.34 -1.26
CA ASP A 283 7.92 -0.09 -1.18
C ASP A 283 9.11 -1.01 -1.44
N ALA A 284 10.23 -0.45 -1.87
CA ALA A 284 11.47 -1.20 -2.11
C ALA A 284 12.32 -1.42 -0.86
N VAL A 285 12.05 -0.71 0.24
CA VAL A 285 12.93 -0.72 1.42
C VAL A 285 12.39 -1.58 2.56
N GLN A 286 13.33 -2.16 3.31
CA GLN A 286 13.10 -2.74 4.61
C GLN A 286 13.04 -1.64 5.67
N VAL A 287 12.08 -1.73 6.57
CA VAL A 287 11.90 -0.78 7.68
C VAL A 287 11.74 -1.54 8.99
N LYS A 288 11.86 -0.84 10.12
CA LYS A 288 11.49 -1.39 11.42
C LYS A 288 9.98 -1.28 11.64
N HIS A 289 9.36 -2.36 12.10
CA HIS A 289 8.00 -2.30 12.62
C HIS A 289 8.04 -1.57 13.97
N TYR A 290 7.33 -0.46 14.08
CA TYR A 290 7.42 0.47 15.21
C TYR A 290 7.20 -0.20 16.59
N VAL A 291 6.26 -1.15 16.66
CA VAL A 291 5.87 -1.81 17.91
C VAL A 291 6.85 -2.90 18.31
N THR A 292 7.31 -3.71 17.36
CA THR A 292 8.13 -4.92 17.65
C THR A 292 9.63 -4.68 17.48
N GLY A 293 10.04 -3.63 16.78
CA GLY A 293 11.44 -3.42 16.39
C GLY A 293 11.94 -4.38 15.30
N ASN A 294 11.14 -5.34 14.88
CA ASN A 294 11.52 -6.32 13.86
C ASN A 294 11.55 -5.69 12.47
N ASP A 295 12.34 -6.30 11.59
CA ASP A 295 12.34 -5.93 10.19
C ASP A 295 11.01 -6.24 9.53
N ALA A 296 10.51 -5.29 8.71
CA ALA A 296 9.21 -5.36 8.07
C ALA A 296 9.23 -4.76 6.67
N LEU A 297 8.28 -5.19 5.84
CA LEU A 297 7.90 -4.53 4.59
C LEU A 297 6.53 -3.91 4.78
N ILE A 298 6.45 -2.60 4.67
CA ILE A 298 5.22 -1.82 4.88
C ILE A 298 5.01 -0.93 3.66
N SER A 299 4.38 -1.49 2.64
CA SER A 299 4.14 -0.84 1.34
C SER A 299 2.92 0.08 1.42
N LEU A 300 3.10 1.26 2.01
CA LEU A 300 2.08 2.29 2.21
C LEU A 300 2.61 3.67 1.81
N ALA A 301 1.74 4.51 1.26
CA ALA A 301 2.10 5.86 0.78
C ALA A 301 2.56 6.80 1.91
N GLY A 302 1.94 6.73 3.10
CA GLY A 302 2.31 7.53 4.25
C GLY A 302 3.77 7.32 4.69
N PRO A 303 4.21 6.09 4.96
CA PRO A 303 5.61 5.74 5.17
C PRO A 303 6.54 6.23 4.05
N ALA A 304 6.23 5.97 2.78
CA ALA A 304 7.04 6.39 1.65
C ALA A 304 7.27 7.91 1.61
N ASN A 305 6.21 8.69 1.86
CA ASN A 305 6.31 10.16 1.92
C ASN A 305 7.17 10.65 3.11
N LYS A 306 7.03 10.03 4.28
CA LYS A 306 7.88 10.35 5.45
C LYS A 306 9.35 10.05 5.17
N GLN A 307 9.64 8.90 4.57
CA GLN A 307 10.98 8.48 4.17
C GLN A 307 11.59 9.45 3.17
N GLY A 308 10.86 9.85 2.12
CA GLY A 308 11.30 10.84 1.15
C GLY A 308 11.65 12.21 1.79
N ARG A 309 10.88 12.64 2.81
CA ARG A 309 11.19 13.85 3.58
C ARG A 309 12.47 13.71 4.38
N ILE A 310 12.66 12.60 5.08
CA ILE A 310 13.85 12.32 5.90
C ILE A 310 15.11 12.30 5.02
N ILE A 311 15.05 11.63 3.87
CA ILE A 311 16.14 11.65 2.90
C ILE A 311 16.51 13.07 2.50
N ALA A 312 15.51 13.87 2.14
CA ALA A 312 15.72 15.25 1.70
C ALA A 312 16.34 16.11 2.80
N ASP A 313 15.84 15.99 4.03
CA ASP A 313 16.38 16.70 5.18
C ASP A 313 17.87 16.31 5.40
N ASN A 314 18.19 15.03 5.37
CA ASN A 314 19.55 14.53 5.58
C ASN A 314 20.53 14.90 4.44
N ILE A 315 20.08 14.84 3.19
CA ILE A 315 20.88 15.27 2.03
C ILE A 315 21.21 16.76 2.12
N CYS A 316 20.31 17.56 2.69
CA CYS A 316 20.50 19.01 2.84
C CYS A 316 21.17 19.40 4.17
N GLY A 317 21.78 18.45 4.90
CA GLY A 317 22.56 18.71 6.11
C GLY A 317 21.76 18.65 7.42
N GLY A 318 20.53 18.16 7.37
CA GLY A 318 19.72 17.89 8.56
C GLY A 318 20.09 16.58 9.26
N ASP A 319 19.42 16.32 10.39
CA ASP A 319 19.58 15.12 11.21
C ASP A 319 18.20 14.52 11.54
N SER A 320 17.54 13.99 10.52
CA SER A 320 16.20 13.42 10.61
C SER A 320 16.27 11.90 10.64
N HIS A 321 15.43 11.27 11.49
CA HIS A 321 15.41 9.82 11.69
C HIS A 321 14.04 9.23 11.44
N TYR A 322 14.01 8.06 10.79
CA TYR A 322 12.80 7.28 10.55
C TYR A 322 12.62 6.24 11.66
N LEU A 323 11.63 6.45 12.52
CA LEU A 323 11.38 5.58 13.68
C LEU A 323 10.68 4.26 13.34
N GLY A 324 10.49 3.97 12.05
CA GLY A 324 9.74 2.81 11.60
C GLY A 324 8.26 3.13 11.33
N SER A 325 7.48 2.08 11.09
CA SER A 325 6.04 2.21 10.78
C SER A 325 5.20 1.26 11.63
N GLN A 326 4.02 1.73 12.04
CA GLN A 326 2.99 0.92 12.68
C GLN A 326 2.15 0.12 11.68
N GLY A 327 2.24 0.44 10.38
CA GLY A 327 1.39 -0.15 9.36
C GLY A 327 -0.08 0.28 9.45
N SER A 328 -0.36 1.49 9.95
CA SER A 328 -1.72 2.03 10.04
C SER A 328 -2.37 2.08 8.66
N SER A 329 -3.53 1.47 8.54
CA SER A 329 -4.26 1.36 7.28
C SER A 329 -5.76 1.36 7.48
N VAL A 330 -6.48 1.83 6.48
CA VAL A 330 -7.94 1.86 6.41
C VAL A 330 -8.38 1.46 5.02
N ILE A 331 -9.48 0.76 4.91
CA ILE A 331 -10.12 0.35 3.66
C ILE A 331 -11.63 0.52 3.75
N LYS A 332 -12.23 0.96 2.66
CA LYS A 332 -13.66 0.89 2.42
C LYS A 332 -13.99 -0.49 1.83
N VAL A 333 -15.03 -1.12 2.34
CA VAL A 333 -15.56 -2.40 1.85
C VAL A 333 -17.07 -2.21 1.69
N PHE A 334 -17.50 -1.79 0.53
CA PHE A 334 -18.86 -1.31 0.26
C PHE A 334 -19.26 -0.18 1.23
N ASP A 335 -20.24 -0.37 2.07
CA ASP A 335 -20.66 0.64 3.07
C ASP A 335 -19.84 0.57 4.37
N MET A 336 -19.03 -0.48 4.53
CA MET A 336 -18.27 -0.73 5.74
C MET A 336 -16.86 -0.17 5.65
N THR A 337 -16.31 0.27 6.76
CA THR A 337 -14.92 0.68 6.93
C THR A 337 -14.22 -0.31 7.84
N ALA A 338 -13.03 -0.76 7.43
CA ALA A 338 -12.15 -1.59 8.23
C ALA A 338 -10.79 -0.92 8.38
N ALA A 339 -10.29 -0.77 9.61
CA ALA A 339 -9.02 -0.10 9.90
C ALA A 339 -8.19 -0.87 10.92
N THR A 340 -6.88 -0.77 10.80
CA THR A 340 -5.92 -1.41 11.70
C THR A 340 -4.68 -0.56 11.90
N THR A 341 -4.05 -0.68 13.07
CA THR A 341 -2.77 -0.04 13.40
C THR A 341 -1.98 -0.89 14.38
N GLY A 342 -0.65 -0.80 14.32
CA GLY A 342 0.22 -1.58 15.18
C GLY A 342 0.24 -3.06 14.80
N ILE A 343 0.21 -3.95 15.80
CA ILE A 343 0.27 -5.39 15.60
C ILE A 343 -1.06 -6.05 16.00
N ASN A 344 -1.55 -7.01 15.22
CA ASN A 344 -2.70 -7.82 15.60
C ASN A 344 -2.30 -8.91 16.60
N GLU A 345 -3.27 -9.49 17.32
CA GLU A 345 -3.05 -10.51 18.35
C GLU A 345 -2.28 -11.72 17.80
N THR A 346 -2.68 -12.19 16.61
CA THR A 346 -2.07 -13.35 15.95
C THR A 346 -0.56 -13.14 15.70
N ASN A 347 -0.18 -11.98 15.20
CA ASN A 347 1.22 -11.67 14.92
C ASN A 347 2.00 -11.29 16.17
N ALA A 348 1.35 -10.67 17.17
CA ALA A 348 1.97 -10.41 18.47
C ALA A 348 2.42 -11.72 19.14
N LYS A 349 1.52 -12.71 19.20
CA LYS A 349 1.83 -14.05 19.73
C LYS A 349 2.92 -14.76 18.94
N LYS A 350 2.92 -14.68 17.62
CA LYS A 350 3.99 -15.22 16.75
C LYS A 350 5.34 -14.54 16.99
N SER A 351 5.34 -13.27 17.36
CA SER A 351 6.55 -12.52 17.71
C SER A 351 7.02 -12.75 19.15
N GLY A 352 6.36 -13.64 19.89
CA GLY A 352 6.73 -13.98 21.29
C GLY A 352 6.27 -12.93 22.31
N LEU A 353 5.37 -12.03 21.96
CA LEU A 353 4.83 -11.03 22.88
C LEU A 353 3.70 -11.66 23.73
N GLU A 354 3.77 -11.47 25.04
CA GLU A 354 2.68 -11.80 25.96
C GLU A 354 1.63 -10.69 25.92
N VAL A 355 0.52 -10.98 25.23
CA VAL A 355 -0.53 -9.99 24.97
C VAL A 355 -1.89 -10.42 25.52
N ASP A 356 -2.71 -9.43 25.82
CA ASP A 356 -4.13 -9.58 26.09
C ASP A 356 -4.94 -8.65 25.17
N THR A 357 -6.25 -8.87 25.09
CA THR A 357 -7.12 -8.13 24.17
C THR A 357 -8.43 -7.75 24.84
N VAL A 358 -8.97 -6.61 24.39
CA VAL A 358 -10.34 -6.20 24.70
C VAL A 358 -11.11 -6.02 23.39
N ILE A 359 -12.32 -6.56 23.32
CA ILE A 359 -13.23 -6.39 22.20
C ILE A 359 -14.48 -5.69 22.71
N LEU A 360 -14.88 -4.62 22.02
CA LEU A 360 -16.06 -3.82 22.30
C LEU A 360 -16.88 -3.65 21.01
N SER A 361 -18.21 -3.60 21.15
CA SER A 361 -19.12 -3.35 20.02
C SER A 361 -20.09 -2.21 20.32
N PRO A 362 -19.59 -0.98 20.56
CA PRO A 362 -20.42 0.19 20.81
C PRO A 362 -21.09 0.71 19.54
N MET A 363 -22.02 1.67 19.73
CA MET A 363 -22.56 2.49 18.64
C MET A 363 -21.51 3.52 18.16
N SER A 364 -21.54 3.87 16.88
CA SER A 364 -20.66 4.89 16.29
C SER A 364 -20.85 6.29 16.90
N HIS A 365 -22.06 6.60 17.33
CA HIS A 365 -22.44 7.85 18.00
C HIS A 365 -23.61 7.65 18.99
N ALA A 366 -24.11 8.73 19.58
CA ALA A 366 -25.18 8.70 20.58
C ALA A 366 -26.44 8.03 20.02
N GLY A 367 -26.96 7.01 20.73
CA GLY A 367 -28.06 6.16 20.26
C GLY A 367 -29.42 6.88 20.09
N TYR A 368 -29.58 8.07 20.68
CA TYR A 368 -30.77 8.92 20.49
C TYR A 368 -30.68 9.78 19.22
N TYR A 369 -29.50 9.88 18.58
CA TYR A 369 -29.33 10.56 17.29
C TYR A 369 -29.49 9.55 16.14
N PRO A 370 -30.26 9.88 15.08
CA PRO A 370 -30.54 8.93 13.99
C PRO A 370 -29.28 8.49 13.23
N GLY A 371 -29.30 7.25 12.74
CA GLY A 371 -28.26 6.73 11.84
C GLY A 371 -27.12 5.98 12.54
N GLY A 372 -27.12 5.87 13.86
CA GLY A 372 -26.09 5.13 14.60
C GLY A 372 -25.93 3.69 14.13
N LYS A 373 -24.70 3.26 13.90
CA LYS A 373 -24.32 1.90 13.48
C LYS A 373 -23.40 1.28 14.52
N VAL A 374 -23.45 -0.03 14.65
CA VAL A 374 -22.52 -0.77 15.51
C VAL A 374 -21.11 -0.69 14.91
N MET A 375 -20.13 -0.45 15.78
CA MET A 375 -18.70 -0.49 15.48
C MET A 375 -18.05 -1.54 16.38
N THR A 376 -17.27 -2.45 15.84
CA THR A 376 -16.48 -3.40 16.62
C THR A 376 -15.03 -2.97 16.67
N MET A 377 -14.52 -2.82 17.87
CA MET A 377 -13.12 -2.43 18.13
C MET A 377 -12.45 -3.53 18.92
N LYS A 378 -11.26 -3.95 18.47
CA LYS A 378 -10.35 -4.86 19.18
C LYS A 378 -9.04 -4.14 19.45
N VAL A 379 -8.64 -4.08 20.71
CA VAL A 379 -7.39 -3.46 21.15
C VAL A 379 -6.46 -4.56 21.69
N VAL A 380 -5.20 -4.52 21.28
CA VAL A 380 -4.13 -5.44 21.70
C VAL A 380 -3.14 -4.69 22.58
N PHE A 381 -2.82 -5.23 23.75
CA PHE A 381 -1.87 -4.62 24.67
C PHE A 381 -1.00 -5.68 25.36
N GLU A 382 0.16 -5.26 25.83
CA GLU A 382 1.09 -6.10 26.57
C GLU A 382 0.51 -6.43 27.95
N LYS A 383 0.52 -7.71 28.31
CA LYS A 383 -0.23 -8.23 29.47
C LYS A 383 0.20 -7.64 30.80
N GLU A 384 1.49 -7.45 31.03
CA GLU A 384 2.01 -6.96 32.31
C GLU A 384 2.01 -5.43 32.42
N THR A 385 2.41 -4.76 31.35
CA THR A 385 2.62 -3.31 31.34
C THR A 385 1.39 -2.52 30.89
N TYR A 386 0.42 -3.20 30.25
CA TYR A 386 -0.74 -2.61 29.58
C TYR A 386 -0.38 -1.69 28.41
N ARG A 387 0.88 -1.66 27.95
CA ARG A 387 1.31 -0.85 26.79
C ARG A 387 0.52 -1.22 25.55
N LEU A 388 -0.04 -0.23 24.88
CA LEU A 388 -0.77 -0.43 23.63
C LEU A 388 0.15 -0.93 22.52
N LEU A 389 -0.25 -1.99 21.84
CA LEU A 389 0.53 -2.61 20.77
C LEU A 389 -0.19 -2.59 19.43
N GLY A 390 -1.53 -2.62 19.43
CA GLY A 390 -2.29 -2.62 18.20
C GLY A 390 -3.78 -2.43 18.42
N ALA A 391 -4.46 -2.11 17.32
CA ALA A 391 -5.90 -1.99 17.29
C ALA A 391 -6.48 -2.33 15.92
N GLN A 392 -7.70 -2.82 15.92
CA GLN A 392 -8.49 -3.12 14.74
C GLN A 392 -9.90 -2.60 14.98
N ILE A 393 -10.46 -1.89 14.01
CA ILE A 393 -11.82 -1.35 14.11
C ILE A 393 -12.57 -1.65 12.81
N ILE A 394 -13.79 -2.16 12.94
CA ILE A 394 -14.70 -2.43 11.81
C ILE A 394 -16.06 -1.84 12.13
N GLY A 395 -16.61 -1.08 11.19
CA GLY A 395 -17.90 -0.42 11.33
C GLY A 395 -18.26 0.38 10.08
N TYR A 396 -19.25 1.25 10.19
CA TYR A 396 -19.71 2.03 9.03
C TYR A 396 -19.32 3.50 9.14
N GLU A 397 -19.29 4.07 10.34
CA GLU A 397 -18.97 5.48 10.57
C GLU A 397 -18.00 5.66 11.73
N GLY A 398 -17.10 6.63 11.62
CA GLY A 398 -16.19 7.05 12.68
C GLY A 398 -15.11 6.03 13.03
N VAL A 399 -14.85 5.05 12.17
CA VAL A 399 -13.77 4.06 12.28
C VAL A 399 -12.42 4.74 12.07
N ASP A 400 -12.30 5.54 11.01
CA ASP A 400 -11.13 6.31 10.63
C ASP A 400 -10.68 7.27 11.75
N LYS A 401 -11.61 8.03 12.32
CA LYS A 401 -11.35 8.92 13.45
C LYS A 401 -10.69 8.18 14.62
N ARG A 402 -11.22 7.01 14.98
CA ARG A 402 -10.80 6.30 16.20
C ARG A 402 -9.53 5.49 16.01
N ILE A 403 -9.31 4.94 14.82
CA ILE A 403 -8.06 4.25 14.56
C ILE A 403 -6.87 5.23 14.61
N ASP A 404 -7.05 6.49 14.19
CA ASP A 404 -6.00 7.51 14.27
C ASP A 404 -5.71 7.94 15.71
N VAL A 405 -6.72 7.98 16.57
CA VAL A 405 -6.51 8.19 18.02
C VAL A 405 -5.69 7.05 18.61
N LEU A 406 -6.02 5.79 18.29
CA LEU A 406 -5.29 4.63 18.78
C LEU A 406 -3.88 4.55 18.18
N ALA A 407 -3.70 4.89 16.91
CA ALA A 407 -2.38 4.99 16.29
C ALA A 407 -1.51 6.04 16.98
N THR A 408 -2.09 7.18 17.34
CA THR A 408 -1.40 8.23 18.10
C THR A 408 -1.05 7.75 19.51
N ALA A 409 -1.97 7.08 20.18
CA ALA A 409 -1.76 6.51 21.51
C ALA A 409 -0.62 5.47 21.54
N ILE A 410 -0.58 4.58 20.52
CA ILE A 410 0.51 3.61 20.35
C ILE A 410 1.84 4.33 20.12
N HIS A 411 1.85 5.36 19.24
CA HIS A 411 3.06 6.14 18.97
C HIS A 411 3.57 6.88 20.20
N ALA A 412 2.67 7.38 21.02
CA ALA A 412 3.00 8.05 22.29
C ALA A 412 3.36 7.08 23.43
N GLY A 413 3.27 5.76 23.20
CA GLY A 413 3.59 4.73 24.21
C GLY A 413 2.55 4.66 25.33
N LEU A 414 1.30 5.05 25.09
CA LEU A 414 0.26 5.01 26.10
C LEU A 414 -0.09 3.56 26.48
N LYS A 415 -0.60 3.42 27.72
CA LYS A 415 -1.19 2.18 28.21
C LYS A 415 -2.69 2.13 27.86
N ALA A 416 -3.24 0.94 27.70
CA ALA A 416 -4.68 0.74 27.50
C ALA A 416 -5.52 1.40 28.60
N THR A 417 -5.05 1.34 29.85
CA THR A 417 -5.71 1.96 31.01
C THR A 417 -5.74 3.50 30.98
N GLN A 418 -4.93 4.15 30.15
CA GLN A 418 -4.90 5.60 30.00
C GLN A 418 -5.87 6.11 28.91
N LEU A 419 -6.42 5.23 28.08
CA LEU A 419 -7.37 5.62 27.04
C LEU A 419 -8.64 6.26 27.63
N LYS A 420 -9.07 5.83 28.81
CA LYS A 420 -10.24 6.40 29.53
C LYS A 420 -10.04 7.87 29.92
N ASP A 421 -8.81 8.34 30.02
CA ASP A 421 -8.44 9.68 30.47
C ASP A 421 -8.33 10.68 29.32
N LEU A 422 -8.46 10.20 28.05
CA LEU A 422 -8.39 11.07 26.87
C LEU A 422 -9.63 11.95 26.79
N ASP A 423 -9.43 13.27 26.65
CA ASP A 423 -10.49 14.24 26.41
C ASP A 423 -10.80 14.30 24.92
N LEU A 424 -11.77 13.50 24.46
CA LEU A 424 -12.16 13.37 23.08
C LEU A 424 -13.38 14.22 22.75
N ALA A 425 -13.36 14.87 21.59
CA ALA A 425 -14.45 15.73 21.14
C ALA A 425 -15.76 14.93 20.97
N TYR A 426 -16.84 15.47 21.55
CA TYR A 426 -18.17 14.93 21.52
C TYR A 426 -19.21 15.91 20.98
N ALA A 427 -20.04 15.42 20.08
CA ALA A 427 -21.39 15.90 19.81
C ALA A 427 -22.23 14.72 19.29
N PRO A 428 -23.58 14.71 19.48
CA PRO A 428 -24.42 13.56 19.15
C PRO A 428 -24.24 12.94 17.77
N PRO A 429 -24.02 13.72 16.69
CA PRO A 429 -23.80 13.16 15.34
C PRO A 429 -22.45 12.45 15.15
N TYR A 430 -21.46 12.68 16.01
CA TYR A 430 -20.07 12.24 15.79
C TYR A 430 -19.58 11.20 16.78
N SER A 431 -20.16 11.17 17.98
CA SER A 431 -19.74 10.26 19.06
C SER A 431 -20.84 10.12 20.12
N SER A 432 -20.56 9.39 21.16
CA SER A 432 -21.27 9.44 22.44
C SER A 432 -20.43 10.18 23.49
N ALA A 433 -21.04 10.66 24.55
CA ALA A 433 -20.29 11.30 25.65
C ALA A 433 -19.23 10.37 26.27
N LYS A 434 -19.41 9.07 26.12
CA LYS A 434 -18.44 8.02 26.40
C LYS A 434 -17.98 7.45 25.06
N ASP A 435 -16.93 8.06 24.47
CA ASP A 435 -16.42 7.60 23.18
C ASP A 435 -15.97 6.13 23.26
N PRO A 436 -16.15 5.33 22.20
CA PRO A 436 -15.63 3.96 22.13
C PRO A 436 -14.18 3.78 22.58
N VAL A 437 -13.32 4.76 22.34
CA VAL A 437 -11.90 4.73 22.77
C VAL A 437 -11.76 4.83 24.29
N ASN A 438 -12.71 5.52 24.97
CA ASN A 438 -12.69 5.67 26.43
C ASN A 438 -13.30 4.48 27.19
N MET A 439 -13.92 3.54 26.51
CA MET A 439 -14.58 2.38 27.11
C MET A 439 -13.60 1.28 27.49
#